data_bb413894e5e629ec7500912cb5ca5156
#
_entry.id   bb413894e5e629ec7500912cb5ca5156
#
_cell.length_a   1.000
_cell.length_b   1.000
_cell.length_c   1.000
_cell.angle_alpha   90.00
_cell.angle_beta   90.00
_cell.angle_gamma   90.00
#
_symmetry.space_group_name_H-M   'P 1'
#
loop_
_entity.id
_entity.type
_entity.pdbx_description
1 polymer ?
#
loop_
_entity_poly.entity_id
_entity_poly.type
_entity_poly.pdbx_seq_one_letter_code
_entity_poly.pdbx_strand_id
1 'polypeptide(L)'
;MRLMPSLSFPPRFFHRPRRAAIALMALAALAGGAAHARQAAQAEPLPAQIIRLAQQGRTDEALAKAREYLEREPQDVQMRFIQSNLLAQSGRTDEAEAALVQLTRDYPELAEPYNNLAVLHAASGHLEKAREALETALRLDPGYATARENLGDVYLRLAASAYEQAAARPESAGEARQRLTDKAAAIGKLLR
;
A
#
# COMPACT_ATOMS: atom_id res chain seq x y z
N MET A 1 3.09 -12.94 16.19
CA MET A 1 2.39 -11.87 15.46
C MET A 1 3.12 -11.65 14.13
N ARG A 2 2.74 -12.41 13.11
CA ARG A 2 3.31 -12.26 11.76
C ARG A 2 2.73 -11.00 11.16
N LEU A 3 3.60 -10.05 10.81
CA LEU A 3 3.28 -8.91 9.97
C LEU A 3 2.66 -9.46 8.68
N MET A 4 1.53 -8.91 8.28
CA MET A 4 0.92 -9.19 6.97
C MET A 4 1.98 -9.06 5.88
N PRO A 5 1.88 -9.85 4.79
CA PRO A 5 2.84 -9.81 3.70
C PRO A 5 3.01 -8.39 3.19
N SER A 6 4.26 -8.05 2.93
CA SER A 6 4.73 -6.76 2.47
C SER A 6 3.77 -6.12 1.46
N LEU A 7 3.49 -4.83 1.67
CA LEU A 7 2.84 -3.98 0.68
C LEU A 7 3.57 -4.17 -0.66
N SER A 8 2.97 -4.97 -1.56
CA SER A 8 3.55 -5.29 -2.85
C SER A 8 3.53 -4.07 -3.75
N PHE A 9 4.70 -3.64 -4.20
CA PHE A 9 4.82 -2.69 -5.30
C PHE A 9 4.55 -3.44 -6.62
N PRO A 10 3.45 -3.19 -7.34
CA PRO A 10 3.23 -3.82 -8.62
C PRO A 10 4.25 -3.28 -9.66
N PRO A 11 4.94 -4.14 -10.44
CA PRO A 11 5.96 -3.73 -11.40
C PRO A 11 5.41 -3.10 -12.70
N ARG A 12 4.11 -2.77 -12.78
CA ARG A 12 3.44 -2.47 -14.05
C ARG A 12 3.36 -1.00 -14.47
N PHE A 13 3.84 -0.04 -13.69
CA PHE A 13 3.71 1.39 -14.03
C PHE A 13 4.90 2.02 -14.76
N PHE A 14 5.82 1.23 -15.32
CA PHE A 14 6.89 1.79 -16.17
C PHE A 14 6.41 1.94 -17.62
N HIS A 15 5.68 3.01 -17.92
CA HIS A 15 5.45 3.43 -19.31
C HIS A 15 6.53 4.44 -19.72
N ARG A 16 7.17 4.11 -20.86
CA ARG A 16 8.30 4.78 -21.52
C ARG A 16 8.02 6.27 -21.80
N PRO A 17 8.98 7.18 -21.56
CA PRO A 17 8.88 8.55 -22.04
C PRO A 17 9.10 8.61 -23.56
N ARG A 18 8.25 9.38 -24.23
CA ARG A 18 8.36 9.71 -25.65
C ARG A 18 9.60 10.58 -25.87
N ARG A 19 10.45 10.15 -26.83
CA ARG A 19 11.58 10.90 -27.34
C ARG A 19 11.10 12.09 -28.15
N ALA A 20 11.51 13.30 -27.80
CA ALA A 20 11.55 14.45 -28.69
C ALA A 20 13.02 14.87 -28.87
N ALA A 21 13.50 14.74 -30.09
CA ALA A 21 14.80 15.22 -30.51
C ALA A 21 14.71 16.71 -30.86
N ILE A 22 15.59 17.54 -30.32
CA ILE A 22 15.86 18.88 -30.85
C ILE A 22 17.41 19.04 -31.01
N ALA A 23 17.76 19.51 -32.19
CA ALA A 23 19.11 19.56 -32.76
C ALA A 23 20.02 20.65 -32.20
N LEU A 24 21.31 20.38 -32.35
CA LEU A 24 22.54 21.22 -32.15
C LEU A 24 22.41 22.67 -32.58
N MET A 25 22.98 23.59 -31.78
CA MET A 25 24.08 24.50 -32.13
C MET A 25 24.48 25.42 -30.96
N ALA A 26 25.68 25.41 -30.49
CA ALA A 26 26.67 26.49 -30.41
C ALA A 26 27.83 26.13 -29.48
N LEU A 27 29.03 26.29 -30.00
CA LEU A 27 30.31 25.91 -29.40
C LEU A 27 30.88 27.03 -28.53
N ALA A 28 31.61 26.62 -27.48
CA ALA A 28 32.64 27.38 -26.78
C ALA A 28 32.27 28.48 -25.76
N ALA A 29 31.70 28.03 -24.58
CA ALA A 29 31.97 28.65 -23.26
C ALA A 29 31.70 27.61 -22.14
N LEU A 30 32.20 26.37 -22.23
CA LEU A 30 31.50 25.19 -21.75
C LEU A 30 32.35 24.18 -20.96
N ALA A 31 33.46 24.57 -20.39
CA ALA A 31 34.22 23.63 -19.54
C ALA A 31 33.65 23.54 -18.10
N GLY A 32 33.01 24.59 -17.57
CA GLY A 32 32.42 24.62 -16.25
C GLY A 32 30.93 24.16 -16.21
N GLY A 33 30.18 24.50 -17.25
CA GLY A 33 28.74 24.16 -17.34
C GLY A 33 28.49 22.69 -17.68
N ALA A 34 29.39 22.07 -18.48
CA ALA A 34 29.24 20.66 -18.86
C ALA A 34 29.44 19.68 -17.69
N ALA A 35 30.30 20.02 -16.72
CA ALA A 35 30.52 19.20 -15.55
C ALA A 35 29.29 19.23 -14.63
N HIS A 36 28.70 20.40 -14.40
CA HIS A 36 27.45 20.55 -13.61
C HIS A 36 26.22 19.93 -14.31
N ALA A 37 26.12 20.09 -15.63
CA ALA A 37 25.06 19.47 -16.43
C ALA A 37 25.18 17.93 -16.48
N ARG A 38 26.41 17.40 -16.55
CA ARG A 38 26.66 15.96 -16.44
C ARG A 38 26.37 15.41 -15.05
N GLN A 39 26.69 16.16 -14.00
CA GLN A 39 26.40 15.76 -12.61
C GLN A 39 24.89 15.83 -12.31
N ALA A 40 24.17 16.81 -12.85
CA ALA A 40 22.72 16.89 -12.80
C ALA A 40 22.02 15.78 -13.65
N ALA A 41 22.63 15.42 -14.80
CA ALA A 41 22.15 14.33 -15.65
C ALA A 41 22.47 12.93 -15.08
N GLN A 42 23.36 12.83 -14.09
CA GLN A 42 23.69 11.60 -13.34
C GLN A 42 22.97 11.53 -11.99
N ALA A 43 22.30 12.59 -11.56
CA ALA A 43 21.49 12.55 -10.35
C ALA A 43 20.27 11.62 -10.58
N GLU A 44 20.19 10.57 -9.77
CA GLU A 44 19.04 9.69 -9.77
C GLU A 44 17.74 10.51 -9.61
N PRO A 45 16.71 10.30 -10.44
CA PRO A 45 15.44 11.01 -10.30
C PRO A 45 14.87 10.89 -8.89
N LEU A 46 14.28 11.97 -8.37
CA LEU A 46 13.80 12.01 -6.99
C LEU A 46 12.83 10.85 -6.65
N PRO A 47 11.89 10.44 -7.52
CA PRO A 47 11.07 9.25 -7.26
C PRO A 47 11.89 7.96 -7.06
N ALA A 48 12.94 7.76 -7.84
CA ALA A 48 13.81 6.59 -7.70
C ALA A 48 14.60 6.63 -6.38
N GLN A 49 15.09 7.81 -5.98
CA GLN A 49 15.73 7.99 -4.66
C GLN A 49 14.80 7.66 -3.52
N ILE A 50 13.54 8.09 -3.59
CA ILE A 50 12.51 7.81 -2.57
C ILE A 50 12.29 6.30 -2.44
N ILE A 51 12.09 5.61 -3.56
CA ILE A 51 11.92 4.16 -3.58
C ILE A 51 13.13 3.44 -2.98
N ARG A 52 14.34 3.86 -3.37
CA ARG A 52 15.59 3.28 -2.85
C ARG A 52 15.74 3.48 -1.34
N LEU A 53 15.43 4.66 -0.82
CA LEU A 53 15.44 4.94 0.61
C LEU A 53 14.45 4.06 1.35
N ALA A 54 13.24 3.89 0.81
CA ALA A 54 12.22 2.99 1.36
C ALA A 54 12.73 1.54 1.43
N GLN A 55 13.36 1.05 0.37
CA GLN A 55 13.94 -0.31 0.31
C GLN A 55 15.09 -0.50 1.31
N GLN A 56 15.81 0.58 1.66
CA GLN A 56 16.87 0.57 2.67
C GLN A 56 16.34 0.68 4.11
N GLY A 57 15.02 0.75 4.31
CA GLY A 57 14.42 0.95 5.62
C GLY A 57 14.54 2.39 6.16
N ARG A 58 15.01 3.34 5.33
CA ARG A 58 15.15 4.77 5.68
C ARG A 58 13.84 5.49 5.43
N THR A 59 12.78 5.02 6.09
CA THR A 59 11.39 5.42 5.80
C THR A 59 11.15 6.92 6.05
N ASP A 60 11.71 7.49 7.12
CA ASP A 60 11.52 8.91 7.44
C ASP A 60 12.18 9.83 6.39
N GLU A 61 13.35 9.44 5.88
CA GLU A 61 14.02 10.20 4.82
C GLU A 61 13.25 10.09 3.49
N ALA A 62 12.73 8.89 3.19
CA ALA A 62 11.89 8.69 2.03
C ALA A 62 10.60 9.54 2.12
N LEU A 63 9.96 9.59 3.30
CA LEU A 63 8.80 10.43 3.55
C LEU A 63 9.07 11.93 3.39
N ALA A 64 10.20 12.42 3.92
CA ALA A 64 10.59 13.82 3.78
C ALA A 64 10.74 14.21 2.30
N LYS A 65 11.44 13.36 1.52
CA LYS A 65 11.62 13.56 0.08
C LYS A 65 10.31 13.42 -0.71
N ALA A 66 9.43 12.49 -0.33
CA ALA A 66 8.13 12.34 -0.97
C ALA A 66 7.24 13.60 -0.76
N ARG A 67 7.29 14.20 0.43
CA ARG A 67 6.60 15.48 0.70
C ARG A 67 7.17 16.60 -0.18
N GLU A 68 8.49 16.78 -0.20
CA GLU A 68 9.13 17.80 -1.05
C GLU A 68 8.77 17.62 -2.54
N TYR A 69 8.70 16.38 -3.01
CA TYR A 69 8.28 16.08 -4.38
C TYR A 69 6.83 16.49 -4.63
N LEU A 70 5.92 16.11 -3.72
CA LEU A 70 4.48 16.39 -3.85
C LEU A 70 4.11 17.86 -3.66
N GLU A 71 4.98 18.70 -3.07
CA GLU A 71 4.80 20.17 -3.08
C GLU A 71 4.88 20.74 -4.50
N ARG A 72 5.65 20.11 -5.39
CA ARG A 72 5.83 20.52 -6.79
C ARG A 72 4.87 19.80 -7.73
N GLU A 73 4.60 18.53 -7.45
CA GLU A 73 3.79 17.63 -8.26
C GLU A 73 2.64 17.00 -7.42
N PRO A 74 1.67 17.82 -6.95
CA PRO A 74 0.66 17.38 -5.99
C PRO A 74 -0.31 16.33 -6.55
N GLN A 75 -0.41 16.22 -7.88
CA GLN A 75 -1.28 15.27 -8.57
C GLN A 75 -0.57 13.99 -9.04
N ASP A 76 0.70 13.80 -8.70
CA ASP A 76 1.39 12.55 -9.02
C ASP A 76 0.81 11.40 -8.19
N VAL A 77 -0.07 10.63 -8.83
CA VAL A 77 -0.80 9.50 -8.24
C VAL A 77 0.14 8.45 -7.66
N GLN A 78 1.21 8.15 -8.42
CA GLN A 78 2.18 7.14 -7.99
C GLN A 78 2.92 7.58 -6.73
N MET A 79 3.34 8.83 -6.66
CA MET A 79 4.05 9.36 -5.48
C MET A 79 3.11 9.48 -4.28
N ARG A 80 1.86 9.90 -4.46
CA ARG A 80 0.84 9.91 -3.40
C ARG A 80 0.61 8.51 -2.85
N PHE A 81 0.56 7.50 -3.71
CA PHE A 81 0.44 6.10 -3.29
C PHE A 81 1.69 5.61 -2.56
N ILE A 82 2.90 5.93 -3.05
CA ILE A 82 4.16 5.63 -2.35
C ILE A 82 4.17 6.28 -0.97
N GLN A 83 3.80 7.56 -0.86
CA GLN A 83 3.74 8.28 0.40
C GLN A 83 2.79 7.60 1.40
N SER A 84 1.59 7.20 0.96
CA SER A 84 0.63 6.50 1.83
C SER A 84 1.19 5.17 2.37
N ASN A 85 1.93 4.43 1.54
CA ASN A 85 2.60 3.20 1.93
C ASN A 85 3.73 3.44 2.94
N LEU A 86 4.52 4.50 2.74
CA LEU A 86 5.59 4.89 3.67
C LEU A 86 5.01 5.32 5.03
N LEU A 87 3.89 6.04 5.04
CA LEU A 87 3.16 6.40 6.26
C LEU A 87 2.70 5.15 7.01
N ALA A 88 2.11 4.18 6.32
CA ALA A 88 1.71 2.90 6.91
C ALA A 88 2.90 2.13 7.49
N GLN A 89 4.01 2.05 6.76
CA GLN A 89 5.24 1.37 7.21
C GLN A 89 5.89 2.04 8.43
N SER A 90 5.76 3.36 8.55
CA SER A 90 6.28 4.12 9.71
C SER A 90 5.34 4.10 10.92
N GLY A 91 4.22 3.36 10.86
CA GLY A 91 3.24 3.29 11.95
C GLY A 91 2.32 4.52 12.04
N ARG A 92 2.38 5.44 11.07
CA ARG A 92 1.52 6.64 11.00
C ARG A 92 0.20 6.28 10.34
N THR A 93 -0.53 5.36 10.99
CA THR A 93 -1.71 4.68 10.43
C THR A 93 -2.82 5.66 10.03
N ASP A 94 -3.13 6.63 10.89
CA ASP A 94 -4.20 7.60 10.61
C ASP A 94 -3.90 8.49 9.40
N GLU A 95 -2.64 8.89 9.24
CA GLU A 95 -2.20 9.68 8.08
C GLU A 95 -2.18 8.83 6.79
N ALA A 96 -1.79 7.56 6.91
CA ALA A 96 -1.85 6.63 5.79
C ALA A 96 -3.29 6.39 5.34
N GLU A 97 -4.21 6.17 6.29
CA GLU A 97 -5.64 6.01 6.00
C GLU A 97 -6.21 7.27 5.32
N ALA A 98 -5.94 8.46 5.86
CA ALA A 98 -6.39 9.71 5.27
C ALA A 98 -5.87 9.91 3.84
N ALA A 99 -4.59 9.61 3.59
CA ALA A 99 -3.99 9.70 2.26
C ALA A 99 -4.61 8.70 1.27
N LEU A 100 -4.87 7.46 1.69
CA LEU A 100 -5.51 6.45 0.86
C LEU A 100 -6.98 6.77 0.59
N VAL A 101 -7.72 7.26 1.59
CA VAL A 101 -9.10 7.73 1.41
C VAL A 101 -9.15 8.86 0.38
N GLN A 102 -8.19 9.79 0.44
CA GLN A 102 -8.14 10.87 -0.55
C GLN A 102 -7.82 10.33 -1.95
N LEU A 103 -6.91 9.33 -2.07
CA LEU A 103 -6.62 8.67 -3.34
C LEU A 103 -7.85 7.96 -3.92
N THR A 104 -8.66 7.28 -3.11
CA THR A 104 -9.88 6.61 -3.61
C THR A 104 -10.97 7.59 -4.02
N ARG A 105 -10.96 8.82 -3.52
CA ARG A 105 -11.87 9.89 -3.94
C ARG A 105 -11.44 10.53 -5.25
N ASP A 106 -10.15 10.81 -5.38
CA ASP A 106 -9.58 11.50 -6.54
C ASP A 106 -9.44 10.55 -7.75
N TYR A 107 -9.22 9.25 -7.49
CA TYR A 107 -8.96 8.20 -8.48
C TYR A 107 -9.74 6.92 -8.13
N PRO A 108 -11.07 6.95 -8.24
CA PRO A 108 -11.93 5.84 -7.79
C PRO A 108 -11.78 4.55 -8.61
N GLU A 109 -11.11 4.61 -9.76
CA GLU A 109 -10.83 3.48 -10.64
C GLU A 109 -9.59 2.66 -10.25
N LEU A 110 -8.79 3.12 -9.30
CA LEU A 110 -7.57 2.43 -8.89
C LEU A 110 -7.87 1.38 -7.81
N ALA A 111 -7.53 0.12 -8.06
CA ALA A 111 -7.76 -0.98 -7.13
C ALA A 111 -6.79 -0.99 -5.93
N GLU A 112 -5.55 -0.56 -6.13
CA GLU A 112 -4.47 -0.64 -5.16
C GLU A 112 -4.73 0.17 -3.88
N PRO A 113 -5.23 1.43 -3.92
CA PRO A 113 -5.58 2.18 -2.72
C PRO A 113 -6.64 1.49 -1.86
N TYR A 114 -7.64 0.84 -2.48
CA TYR A 114 -8.67 0.08 -1.73
C TYR A 114 -8.09 -1.14 -1.05
N ASN A 115 -7.21 -1.89 -1.72
CA ASN A 115 -6.51 -3.00 -1.09
C ASN A 115 -5.70 -2.53 0.13
N ASN A 116 -4.99 -1.41 0.03
CA ASN A 116 -4.16 -0.91 1.12
C ASN A 116 -5.01 -0.34 2.28
N LEU A 117 -6.15 0.30 1.99
CA LEU A 117 -7.14 0.65 3.01
C LEU A 117 -7.63 -0.58 3.77
N ALA A 118 -7.90 -1.67 3.05
CA ALA A 118 -8.33 -2.91 3.67
C ALA A 118 -7.28 -3.49 4.62
N VAL A 119 -6.00 -3.42 4.25
CA VAL A 119 -4.89 -3.85 5.12
C VAL A 119 -4.86 -3.03 6.41
N LEU A 120 -5.02 -1.69 6.34
CA LEU A 120 -5.07 -0.82 7.52
C LEU A 120 -6.30 -1.14 8.39
N HIS A 121 -7.48 -1.28 7.78
CA HIS A 121 -8.69 -1.62 8.50
C HIS A 121 -8.61 -2.99 9.18
N ALA A 122 -8.05 -4.00 8.49
CA ALA A 122 -7.86 -5.32 9.07
C ALA A 122 -6.86 -5.30 10.23
N ALA A 123 -5.78 -4.53 10.14
CA ALA A 123 -4.81 -4.35 11.22
C ALA A 123 -5.44 -3.68 12.45
N SER A 124 -6.38 -2.77 12.25
CA SER A 124 -7.15 -2.09 13.31
C SER A 124 -8.36 -2.89 13.80
N GLY A 125 -8.57 -4.12 13.31
CA GLY A 125 -9.71 -4.97 13.71
C GLY A 125 -11.04 -4.61 13.03
N HIS A 126 -11.08 -3.64 12.12
CA HIS A 126 -12.27 -3.23 11.38
C HIS A 126 -12.52 -4.17 10.19
N LEU A 127 -12.78 -5.45 10.46
CA LEU A 127 -12.80 -6.52 9.45
C LEU A 127 -13.87 -6.32 8.37
N GLU A 128 -15.04 -5.78 8.71
CA GLU A 128 -16.10 -5.51 7.72
C GLU A 128 -15.67 -4.40 6.74
N LYS A 129 -15.06 -3.31 7.24
CA LYS A 129 -14.52 -2.27 6.35
C LYS A 129 -13.41 -2.81 5.46
N ALA A 130 -12.58 -3.71 5.98
CA ALA A 130 -11.54 -4.37 5.21
C ALA A 130 -12.14 -5.23 4.08
N ARG A 131 -13.19 -6.00 4.38
CA ARG A 131 -13.93 -6.80 3.40
C ARG A 131 -14.49 -5.93 2.27
N GLU A 132 -15.22 -4.86 2.62
CA GLU A 132 -15.85 -3.96 1.64
C GLU A 132 -14.80 -3.29 0.71
N ALA A 133 -13.67 -2.87 1.27
CA ALA A 133 -12.59 -2.29 0.49
C ALA A 133 -11.97 -3.31 -0.48
N LEU A 134 -11.73 -4.56 -0.04
CA LEU A 134 -11.20 -5.64 -0.89
C LEU A 134 -12.18 -6.06 -1.99
N GLU A 135 -13.46 -6.15 -1.68
CA GLU A 135 -14.50 -6.39 -2.68
C GLU A 135 -14.53 -5.28 -3.74
N THR A 136 -14.30 -4.02 -3.32
CA THR A 136 -14.17 -2.89 -4.26
C THR A 136 -12.92 -3.04 -5.12
N ALA A 137 -11.76 -3.34 -4.53
CA ALA A 137 -10.54 -3.57 -5.28
C ALA A 137 -10.71 -4.68 -6.33
N LEU A 138 -11.39 -5.79 -5.98
CA LEU A 138 -11.64 -6.91 -6.87
C LEU A 138 -12.73 -6.65 -7.92
N ARG A 139 -13.64 -5.70 -7.71
CA ARG A 139 -14.55 -5.23 -8.77
C ARG A 139 -13.79 -4.40 -9.82
N LEU A 140 -12.81 -3.61 -9.39
CA LEU A 140 -11.99 -2.77 -10.27
C LEU A 140 -10.94 -3.61 -11.02
N ASP A 141 -10.26 -4.52 -10.35
CA ASP A 141 -9.35 -5.50 -10.95
C ASP A 141 -9.66 -6.93 -10.45
N PRO A 142 -10.47 -7.70 -11.20
CA PRO A 142 -10.75 -9.09 -10.86
C PRO A 142 -9.53 -10.01 -10.85
N GLY A 143 -8.42 -9.60 -11.50
CA GLY A 143 -7.15 -10.30 -11.54
C GLY A 143 -6.21 -10.00 -10.37
N TYR A 144 -6.59 -9.11 -9.45
CA TYR A 144 -5.73 -8.67 -8.36
C TYR A 144 -5.55 -9.79 -7.31
N ALA A 145 -4.54 -10.63 -7.52
CA ALA A 145 -4.29 -11.81 -6.68
C ALA A 145 -4.07 -11.46 -5.20
N THR A 146 -3.29 -10.41 -4.91
CA THR A 146 -3.04 -9.96 -3.52
C THR A 146 -4.32 -9.53 -2.80
N ALA A 147 -5.22 -8.80 -3.49
CA ALA A 147 -6.50 -8.42 -2.89
C ALA A 147 -7.38 -9.65 -2.62
N ARG A 148 -7.32 -10.67 -3.48
CA ARG A 148 -8.04 -11.93 -3.30
C ARG A 148 -7.51 -12.73 -2.11
N GLU A 149 -6.20 -12.80 -1.95
CA GLU A 149 -5.56 -13.42 -0.78
C GLU A 149 -5.96 -12.70 0.51
N ASN A 150 -5.81 -11.37 0.54
CA ASN A 150 -6.20 -10.55 1.70
C ASN A 150 -7.69 -10.72 2.05
N LEU A 151 -8.57 -10.84 1.05
CA LEU A 151 -10.00 -11.09 1.27
C LEU A 151 -10.23 -12.46 1.91
N GLY A 152 -9.48 -13.48 1.48
CA GLY A 152 -9.50 -14.80 2.12
C GLY A 152 -9.13 -14.72 3.61
N ASP A 153 -8.06 -14.02 3.94
CA ASP A 153 -7.62 -13.81 5.33
C ASP A 153 -8.65 -13.03 6.17
N VAL A 154 -9.29 -12.02 5.58
CA VAL A 154 -10.37 -11.28 6.26
C VAL A 154 -11.57 -12.19 6.52
N TYR A 155 -11.97 -13.03 5.58
CA TYR A 155 -13.06 -14.01 5.80
C TYR A 155 -12.74 -15.01 6.90
N LEU A 156 -11.51 -15.51 6.94
CA LEU A 156 -11.08 -16.40 8.03
C LEU A 156 -11.18 -15.69 9.39
N ARG A 157 -10.74 -14.44 9.50
CA ARG A 157 -10.84 -13.66 10.75
C ARG A 157 -12.28 -13.37 11.15
N LEU A 158 -13.15 -13.05 10.19
CA LEU A 158 -14.59 -12.88 10.42
C LEU A 158 -15.25 -14.17 10.90
N ALA A 159 -14.89 -15.32 10.29
CA ALA A 159 -15.38 -16.62 10.72
C ALA A 159 -14.93 -16.97 12.15
N ALA A 160 -13.65 -16.72 12.49
CA ALA A 160 -13.15 -16.92 13.84
C ALA A 160 -13.91 -16.07 14.86
N SER A 161 -14.08 -14.78 14.58
CA SER A 161 -14.84 -13.85 15.43
C SER A 161 -16.30 -14.32 15.62
N ALA A 162 -16.95 -14.79 14.55
CA ALA A 162 -18.33 -15.32 14.64
C ALA A 162 -18.41 -16.57 15.54
N TYR A 163 -17.44 -17.48 15.47
CA TYR A 163 -17.40 -18.65 16.35
C TYR A 163 -17.11 -18.26 17.80
N GLU A 164 -16.23 -17.31 18.05
CA GLU A 164 -15.95 -16.81 19.41
C GLU A 164 -17.18 -16.15 20.03
N GLN A 165 -17.87 -15.30 19.26
CA GLN A 165 -19.12 -14.66 19.71
C GLN A 165 -20.23 -15.69 20.00
N ALA A 166 -20.38 -16.70 19.15
CA ALA A 166 -21.33 -17.77 19.38
C ALA A 166 -20.97 -18.61 20.62
N ALA A 167 -19.69 -18.92 20.84
CA ALA A 167 -19.22 -19.64 22.01
C ALA A 167 -19.43 -18.87 23.33
N ALA A 168 -19.37 -17.53 23.27
CA ALA A 168 -19.57 -16.65 24.42
C ALA A 168 -21.03 -16.52 24.87
N ARG A 169 -22.01 -16.93 24.05
CA ARG A 169 -23.41 -16.85 24.38
C ARG A 169 -23.77 -17.77 25.56
N PRO A 170 -24.68 -17.34 26.48
CA PRO A 170 -25.06 -18.15 27.64
C PRO A 170 -25.66 -19.51 27.25
N GLU A 171 -26.43 -19.56 26.16
CA GLU A 171 -27.05 -20.78 25.62
C GLU A 171 -26.05 -21.78 25.02
N SER A 172 -24.84 -21.35 24.71
CA SER A 172 -23.79 -22.24 24.27
C SER A 172 -23.13 -22.91 25.48
N ALA A 173 -23.42 -24.18 25.72
CA ALA A 173 -22.89 -24.92 26.86
C ALA A 173 -22.23 -26.24 26.42
N GLY A 174 -21.39 -26.81 27.26
CA GLY A 174 -20.80 -28.15 27.10
C GLY A 174 -20.08 -28.29 25.75
N GLU A 175 -20.39 -29.39 25.04
CA GLU A 175 -19.76 -29.76 23.77
C GLU A 175 -19.97 -28.71 22.66
N ALA A 176 -21.10 -27.99 22.65
CA ALA A 176 -21.36 -26.98 21.62
C ALA A 176 -20.36 -25.84 21.75
N ARG A 177 -20.12 -25.34 22.95
CA ARG A 177 -19.10 -24.30 23.21
C ARG A 177 -17.72 -24.77 22.83
N GLN A 178 -17.36 -26.01 23.21
CA GLN A 178 -16.06 -26.58 22.89
C GLN A 178 -15.83 -26.65 21.39
N ARG A 179 -16.81 -27.18 20.61
CA ARG A 179 -16.71 -27.22 19.14
C ARG A 179 -16.50 -25.85 18.50
N LEU A 180 -17.18 -24.80 19.00
CA LEU A 180 -17.05 -23.44 18.48
C LEU A 180 -15.67 -22.87 18.78
N THR A 181 -15.18 -23.06 20.00
CA THR A 181 -13.83 -22.65 20.41
C THR A 181 -12.75 -23.35 19.58
N ASP A 182 -12.89 -24.65 19.34
CA ASP A 182 -11.96 -25.43 18.53
C ASP A 182 -11.92 -24.95 17.08
N LYS A 183 -13.07 -24.58 16.50
CA LYS A 183 -13.13 -24.00 15.14
C LYS A 183 -12.42 -22.63 15.08
N ALA A 184 -12.65 -21.74 16.03
CA ALA A 184 -11.96 -20.47 16.10
C ALA A 184 -10.43 -20.66 16.23
N ALA A 185 -10.00 -21.58 17.11
CA ALA A 185 -8.60 -21.90 17.31
C ALA A 185 -7.94 -22.51 16.05
N ALA A 186 -8.67 -23.36 15.31
CA ALA A 186 -8.17 -23.94 14.06
C ALA A 186 -7.90 -22.85 13.00
N ILE A 187 -8.81 -21.88 12.85
CA ILE A 187 -8.64 -20.73 11.97
C ILE A 187 -7.43 -19.90 12.41
N GLY A 188 -7.29 -19.64 13.73
CA GLY A 188 -6.14 -18.89 14.25
C GLY A 188 -4.78 -19.56 13.97
N LYS A 189 -4.74 -20.88 13.70
CA LYS A 189 -3.51 -21.57 13.25
C LYS A 189 -3.21 -21.33 11.77
N LEU A 190 -4.23 -21.14 10.93
CA LEU A 190 -4.06 -20.86 9.49
C LEU A 190 -3.56 -19.44 9.24
N LEU A 191 -3.87 -18.51 10.14
CA LEU A 191 -3.50 -17.09 10.04
C LEU A 191 -2.10 -16.75 10.62
N ARG A 192 -1.34 -17.76 11.05
CA ARG A 192 0.03 -17.63 11.58
C ARG A 192 1.06 -18.01 10.54
#